data_1530623206776dc5b48689752cc93c66
#
_entry.id   1530623206776dc5b48689752cc93c66
#
_cell.length_a   1.000
_cell.length_b   1.000
_cell.length_c   1.000
_cell.angle_alpha   90.00
_cell.angle_beta   90.00
_cell.angle_gamma   90.00
#
_symmetry.space_group_name_H-M   'P 1'
#
loop_
_entity.id
_entity.type
_entity.pdbx_description
1 polymer ?
#
loop_
_entity_poly.entity_id
_entity_poly.type
_entity_poly.pdbx_seq_one_letter_code
_entity_poly.pdbx_strand_id
1 'polypeptide(L)'
;DPRVMEYFPAPLAPEQSAEFMERIREEFSTEGFGLYAVERREDGELLGYTGLHRVTFTGMKDKIEIGWRLRAEFWDQGYATEAAQACVALAAKLGIEELVAFTTVTNLRSQRVMQKLGMELLCEFDHPALPEGHPLRRHVLYLIGTEK
;
A
#
# COMPACT_ATOMS: atom_id res chain seq x y z
N ASP A 1 0.89 3.92 -15.92
CA ASP A 1 2.02 4.85 -16.02
C ASP A 1 3.30 4.15 -15.57
N PRO A 2 4.33 4.09 -16.45
CA PRO A 2 5.61 3.41 -16.10
C PRO A 2 6.28 3.99 -14.85
N ARG A 3 6.15 5.28 -14.59
CA ARG A 3 6.74 5.89 -13.38
C ARG A 3 6.09 5.34 -12.11
N VAL A 4 4.79 5.13 -12.14
CA VAL A 4 4.04 4.58 -11.00
C VAL A 4 4.43 3.12 -10.77
N MET A 5 4.70 2.39 -11.84
CA MET A 5 5.00 0.96 -11.78
C MET A 5 6.51 0.65 -11.74
N GLU A 6 7.33 1.66 -11.53
CA GLU A 6 8.81 1.52 -11.53
C GLU A 6 9.31 0.41 -10.60
N TYR A 7 8.70 0.26 -9.43
CA TYR A 7 9.10 -0.72 -8.43
C TYR A 7 8.22 -1.98 -8.44
N PHE A 8 7.50 -2.20 -9.52
CA PHE A 8 6.68 -3.39 -9.74
C PHE A 8 7.19 -4.13 -10.97
N PRO A 9 7.01 -5.45 -11.06
CA PRO A 9 7.58 -6.24 -12.14
C PRO A 9 7.19 -5.77 -13.54
N ALA A 10 5.95 -5.30 -13.72
CA ALA A 10 5.47 -4.79 -15.01
C ALA A 10 4.21 -3.94 -14.81
N PRO A 11 3.90 -3.04 -15.75
CA PRO A 11 2.59 -2.38 -15.76
C PRO A 11 1.49 -3.43 -16.01
N LEU A 12 0.29 -3.15 -15.50
CA LEU A 12 -0.84 -4.07 -15.67
C LEU A 12 -1.48 -3.89 -17.06
N ALA A 13 -1.82 -5.02 -17.69
CA ALA A 13 -2.65 -5.02 -18.89
C ALA A 13 -4.10 -4.65 -18.50
N PRO A 14 -4.95 -4.21 -19.45
CA PRO A 14 -6.34 -3.86 -19.14
C PRO A 14 -7.12 -4.97 -18.42
N GLU A 15 -6.92 -6.23 -18.82
CA GLU A 15 -7.58 -7.37 -18.18
C GLU A 15 -7.11 -7.54 -16.73
N GLN A 16 -5.82 -7.35 -16.48
CA GLN A 16 -5.25 -7.43 -15.13
C GLN A 16 -5.77 -6.32 -14.25
N SER A 17 -5.94 -5.11 -14.80
CA SER A 17 -6.52 -3.98 -14.06
C SER A 17 -7.96 -4.26 -13.67
N ALA A 18 -8.75 -4.85 -14.60
CA ALA A 18 -10.14 -5.21 -14.32
C ALA A 18 -10.24 -6.26 -13.23
N GLU A 19 -9.37 -7.28 -13.26
CA GLU A 19 -9.31 -8.31 -12.22
C GLU A 19 -8.91 -7.71 -10.87
N PHE A 20 -7.98 -6.77 -10.87
CA PHE A 20 -7.54 -6.07 -9.66
C PHE A 20 -8.70 -5.30 -9.03
N MET A 21 -9.49 -4.58 -9.84
CA MET A 21 -10.67 -3.86 -9.36
C MET A 21 -11.70 -4.81 -8.75
N GLU A 22 -11.89 -5.99 -9.37
CA GLU A 22 -12.84 -6.98 -8.85
C GLU A 22 -12.37 -7.51 -7.50
N ARG A 23 -11.07 -7.78 -7.35
CA ARG A 23 -10.51 -8.21 -6.06
C ARG A 23 -10.70 -7.16 -4.98
N ILE A 24 -10.57 -5.87 -5.33
CA ILE A 24 -10.83 -4.78 -4.38
C ILE A 24 -12.29 -4.82 -3.92
N ARG A 25 -13.22 -4.97 -4.84
CA ARG A 25 -14.66 -5.06 -4.50
C ARG A 25 -14.95 -6.25 -3.58
N GLU A 26 -14.35 -7.40 -3.88
CA GLU A 26 -14.52 -8.60 -3.07
C GLU A 26 -13.98 -8.40 -1.67
N GLU A 27 -12.84 -7.75 -1.53
CA GLU A 27 -12.24 -7.50 -0.22
C GLU A 27 -13.13 -6.59 0.62
N PHE A 28 -13.72 -5.53 0.03
CA PHE A 28 -14.69 -4.70 0.73
C PHE A 28 -15.88 -5.51 1.23
N SER A 29 -16.37 -6.43 0.41
CA SER A 29 -17.51 -7.27 0.77
C SER A 29 -17.20 -8.21 1.92
N THR A 30 -16.00 -8.80 1.94
CA THR A 30 -15.64 -9.81 2.94
C THR A 30 -15.03 -9.23 4.20
N GLU A 31 -14.23 -8.17 4.10
CA GLU A 31 -13.46 -7.62 5.21
C GLU A 31 -14.05 -6.34 5.81
N GLY A 32 -14.85 -5.62 5.06
CA GLY A 32 -15.37 -4.32 5.47
C GLY A 32 -14.36 -3.19 5.27
N PHE A 33 -13.22 -3.47 4.68
CA PHE A 33 -12.22 -2.48 4.31
C PHE A 33 -11.56 -2.89 2.99
N GLY A 34 -10.78 -2.00 2.41
CA GLY A 34 -10.07 -2.27 1.17
C GLY A 34 -9.32 -1.03 0.70
N LEU A 35 -9.08 -0.95 -0.60
CA LEU A 35 -8.39 0.18 -1.21
C LEU A 35 -9.41 1.24 -1.62
N TYR A 36 -9.24 2.45 -1.11
CA TYR A 36 -10.15 3.58 -1.34
C TYR A 36 -9.56 4.52 -2.38
N ALA A 37 -10.42 5.11 -3.20
CA ALA A 37 -10.00 6.17 -4.11
C ALA A 37 -9.59 7.41 -3.31
N VAL A 38 -8.51 8.06 -3.74
CA VAL A 38 -8.06 9.31 -3.15
C VAL A 38 -8.42 10.44 -4.12
N GLU A 39 -9.29 11.34 -3.68
CA GLU A 39 -9.71 12.49 -4.47
C GLU A 39 -9.22 13.78 -3.81
N ARG A 40 -8.80 14.74 -4.63
CA ARG A 40 -8.43 16.05 -4.12
C ARG A 40 -9.72 16.86 -3.89
N ARG A 41 -9.89 17.40 -2.69
CA ARG A 41 -11.10 18.13 -2.31
C ARG A 41 -11.41 19.33 -3.18
N GLU A 42 -10.35 20.04 -3.51
CA GLU A 42 -10.42 21.30 -4.21
C GLU A 42 -11.13 21.21 -5.58
N ASP A 43 -10.94 20.12 -6.30
CA ASP A 43 -11.45 19.97 -7.67
C ASP A 43 -11.98 18.57 -8.00
N GLY A 44 -11.98 17.67 -7.03
CA GLY A 44 -12.46 16.29 -7.26
C GLY A 44 -11.53 15.43 -8.12
N GLU A 45 -10.28 15.88 -8.33
CA GLU A 45 -9.33 15.13 -9.15
C GLU A 45 -8.97 13.81 -8.50
N LEU A 46 -9.02 12.72 -9.26
CA LEU A 46 -8.64 11.39 -8.77
C LEU A 46 -7.11 11.27 -8.77
N LEU A 47 -6.53 11.12 -7.58
CA LEU A 47 -5.08 11.06 -7.42
C LEU A 47 -4.53 9.65 -7.45
N GLY A 48 -5.31 8.66 -7.04
CA GLY A 48 -4.89 7.28 -6.91
C GLY A 48 -5.69 6.55 -5.87
N TYR A 49 -5.03 5.66 -5.12
CA TYR A 49 -5.71 4.93 -4.04
C TYR A 49 -4.81 4.77 -2.82
N THR A 50 -5.45 4.52 -1.68
CA THR A 50 -4.80 4.10 -0.45
C THR A 50 -5.80 3.25 0.33
N GLY A 51 -5.31 2.42 1.21
CA GLY A 51 -6.21 1.62 2.02
C GLY A 51 -5.54 0.48 2.73
N LEU A 52 -6.38 -0.49 3.10
CA LEU A 52 -6.00 -1.64 3.90
C LEU A 52 -6.23 -2.91 3.09
N HIS A 53 -5.37 -3.88 3.27
CA HIS A 53 -5.43 -5.14 2.53
C HIS A 53 -4.91 -6.27 3.40
N ARG A 54 -5.62 -7.40 3.42
CA ARG A 54 -5.16 -8.59 4.12
C ARG A 54 -4.09 -9.29 3.28
N VAL A 55 -2.92 -9.47 3.87
CA VAL A 55 -1.80 -10.13 3.18
C VAL A 55 -2.08 -11.63 3.07
N THR A 56 -1.83 -12.21 1.92
CA THR A 56 -2.14 -13.61 1.65
C THR A 56 -0.92 -14.51 1.44
N PHE A 57 0.27 -13.95 1.27
CA PHE A 57 1.45 -14.79 1.02
C PHE A 57 2.08 -15.30 2.31
N THR A 58 2.80 -16.42 2.18
CA THR A 58 3.46 -17.11 3.29
C THR A 58 4.43 -16.19 4.04
N GLY A 59 4.41 -16.27 5.35
CA GLY A 59 5.29 -15.46 6.21
C GLY A 59 4.60 -14.22 6.76
N MET A 60 3.61 -13.70 6.04
CA MET A 60 2.85 -12.52 6.49
C MET A 60 1.35 -12.71 6.37
N LYS A 61 0.91 -13.94 6.16
CA LYS A 61 -0.50 -14.26 6.00
C LYS A 61 -1.32 -13.72 7.17
N ASP A 62 -2.46 -13.09 6.83
CA ASP A 62 -3.42 -12.51 7.75
C ASP A 62 -2.99 -11.22 8.45
N LYS A 63 -1.80 -10.73 8.21
CA LYS A 63 -1.46 -9.36 8.61
C LYS A 63 -2.20 -8.38 7.71
N ILE A 64 -2.49 -7.20 8.23
CA ILE A 64 -3.17 -6.17 7.45
C ILE A 64 -2.13 -5.16 6.98
N GLU A 65 -2.05 -5.02 5.67
CA GLU A 65 -1.13 -4.07 5.04
C GLU A 65 -1.82 -2.74 4.80
N ILE A 66 -1.12 -1.65 5.09
CA ILE A 66 -1.52 -0.33 4.61
C ILE A 66 -0.70 -0.02 3.35
N GLY A 67 -1.37 0.45 2.31
CA GLY A 67 -0.71 0.72 1.05
C GLY A 67 -1.24 1.98 0.38
N TRP A 68 -0.49 2.47 -0.59
CA TRP A 68 -0.84 3.67 -1.37
C TRP A 68 -0.20 3.60 -2.73
N ARG A 69 -0.88 4.19 -3.70
CA ARG A 69 -0.36 4.35 -5.06
C ARG A 69 -1.03 5.57 -5.68
N LEU A 70 -0.23 6.57 -6.01
CA LEU A 70 -0.72 7.81 -6.60
C LEU A 70 -0.14 8.01 -8.00
N ARG A 71 -0.89 8.73 -8.82
CA ARG A 71 -0.39 9.20 -10.12
C ARG A 71 0.85 10.06 -9.89
N ALA A 72 1.85 9.90 -10.77
CA ALA A 72 3.16 10.51 -10.57
C ALA A 72 3.13 12.04 -10.43
N GLU A 73 2.21 12.71 -11.12
CA GLU A 73 2.10 14.16 -11.06
C GLU A 73 1.66 14.69 -9.70
N PHE A 74 1.20 13.80 -8.80
CA PHE A 74 0.75 14.19 -7.46
C PHE A 74 1.72 13.75 -6.36
N TRP A 75 2.89 13.26 -6.75
CA TRP A 75 3.91 12.86 -5.77
C TRP A 75 4.54 14.07 -5.07
N ASP A 76 5.12 13.80 -3.90
CA ASP A 76 5.92 14.77 -3.13
C ASP A 76 5.15 16.03 -2.69
N GLN A 77 3.82 15.90 -2.54
CA GLN A 77 2.96 16.99 -2.11
C GLN A 77 2.22 16.69 -0.80
N GLY A 78 2.53 15.55 -0.17
CA GLY A 78 1.92 15.17 1.10
C GLY A 78 0.61 14.41 0.99
N TYR A 79 0.09 14.20 -0.20
CA TYR A 79 -1.20 13.54 -0.39
C TYR A 79 -1.20 12.09 0.10
N ALA A 80 -0.16 11.33 -0.20
CA ALA A 80 -0.09 9.93 0.23
C ALA A 80 -0.06 9.83 1.76
N THR A 81 0.73 10.68 2.40
CA THR A 81 0.83 10.70 3.86
C THR A 81 -0.51 11.07 4.50
N GLU A 82 -1.15 12.10 4.00
CA GLU A 82 -2.45 12.55 4.52
C GLU A 82 -3.52 11.46 4.40
N ALA A 83 -3.61 10.86 3.22
CA ALA A 83 -4.60 9.80 2.98
C ALA A 83 -4.31 8.55 3.80
N ALA A 84 -3.04 8.17 3.90
CA ALA A 84 -2.64 7.00 4.68
C ALA A 84 -2.88 7.21 6.18
N GLN A 85 -2.69 8.43 6.68
CA GLN A 85 -3.01 8.76 8.08
C GLN A 85 -4.49 8.50 8.38
N ALA A 86 -5.37 8.82 7.43
CA ALA A 86 -6.80 8.53 7.58
C ALA A 86 -7.05 7.03 7.64
N CYS A 87 -6.27 6.23 6.89
CA CYS A 87 -6.38 4.78 6.93
C CYS A 87 -5.89 4.20 8.26
N VAL A 88 -4.86 4.78 8.86
CA VAL A 88 -4.41 4.36 10.20
C VAL A 88 -5.53 4.60 11.21
N ALA A 89 -6.19 5.76 11.15
CA ALA A 89 -7.30 6.08 12.03
C ALA A 89 -8.48 5.13 11.81
N LEU A 90 -8.78 4.80 10.56
CA LEU A 90 -9.82 3.84 10.21
C LEU A 90 -9.51 2.46 10.79
N ALA A 91 -8.27 2.00 10.68
CA ALA A 91 -7.85 0.71 11.22
C ALA A 91 -8.10 0.65 12.72
N ALA A 92 -7.77 1.72 13.44
CA ALA A 92 -8.02 1.79 14.88
C ALA A 92 -9.50 1.66 15.19
N LYS A 93 -10.36 2.32 14.43
CA LYS A 93 -11.83 2.24 14.59
C LYS A 93 -12.36 0.85 14.32
N LEU A 94 -11.73 0.11 13.40
CA LEU A 94 -12.13 -1.25 13.05
C LEU A 94 -11.58 -2.29 14.02
N GLY A 95 -10.80 -1.88 15.02
CA GLY A 95 -10.19 -2.79 15.96
C GLY A 95 -8.97 -3.53 15.44
N ILE A 96 -8.39 -3.05 14.36
CA ILE A 96 -7.14 -3.60 13.82
C ILE A 96 -5.99 -2.97 14.61
N GLU A 97 -5.27 -3.78 15.35
CA GLU A 97 -4.27 -3.30 16.31
C GLU A 97 -2.92 -2.98 15.70
N GLU A 98 -2.64 -3.55 14.52
CA GLU A 98 -1.32 -3.48 13.92
C GLU A 98 -1.42 -3.42 12.41
N LEU A 99 -0.63 -2.56 11.79
CA LEU A 99 -0.54 -2.49 10.33
C LEU A 99 0.90 -2.70 9.90
N VAL A 100 1.08 -3.40 8.78
CA VAL A 100 2.38 -3.54 8.14
C VAL A 100 2.37 -2.77 6.82
N ALA A 101 3.54 -2.38 6.36
CA ALA A 101 3.73 -1.84 5.02
C ALA A 101 5.05 -2.38 4.50
N PHE A 102 5.11 -2.70 3.23
CA PHE A 102 6.34 -3.20 2.64
C PHE A 102 6.49 -2.70 1.20
N THR A 103 7.73 -2.56 0.79
CA THR A 103 8.08 -2.13 -0.56
C THR A 103 9.50 -2.59 -0.85
N THR A 104 9.94 -2.48 -2.12
CA THR A 104 11.31 -2.80 -2.46
C THR A 104 12.27 -1.86 -1.71
N VAL A 105 13.46 -2.37 -1.41
CA VAL A 105 14.49 -1.60 -0.65
C VAL A 105 14.86 -0.30 -1.34
N THR A 106 14.70 -0.21 -2.66
CA THR A 106 15.07 0.97 -3.45
C THR A 106 13.96 2.01 -3.55
N ASN A 107 12.74 1.67 -3.12
CA ASN A 107 11.61 2.60 -3.19
C ASN A 107 11.63 3.58 -2.01
N LEU A 108 12.50 4.56 -2.07
CA LEU A 108 12.69 5.52 -0.99
C LEU A 108 11.50 6.44 -0.78
N ARG A 109 10.76 6.73 -1.85
CA ARG A 109 9.55 7.57 -1.75
C ARG A 109 8.51 6.93 -0.83
N SER A 110 8.21 5.65 -1.03
CA SER A 110 7.28 4.93 -0.15
C SER A 110 7.81 4.81 1.26
N GLN A 111 9.09 4.56 1.43
CA GLN A 111 9.67 4.47 2.77
C GLN A 111 9.57 5.79 3.52
N ARG A 112 9.70 6.93 2.82
CA ARG A 112 9.49 8.25 3.45
C ARG A 112 8.07 8.42 3.96
N VAL A 113 7.07 7.93 3.20
CA VAL A 113 5.68 7.96 3.67
C VAL A 113 5.53 7.10 4.93
N MET A 114 6.10 5.89 4.92
CA MET A 114 6.07 5.00 6.09
C MET A 114 6.66 5.69 7.32
N GLN A 115 7.80 6.35 7.16
CA GLN A 115 8.47 7.08 8.24
C GLN A 115 7.62 8.25 8.75
N LYS A 116 6.99 8.99 7.85
CA LYS A 116 6.11 10.12 8.22
C LYS A 116 4.87 9.67 8.95
N LEU A 117 4.41 8.44 8.70
CA LEU A 117 3.28 7.86 9.42
C LEU A 117 3.68 7.41 10.83
N GLY A 118 4.96 7.38 11.14
CA GLY A 118 5.46 6.88 12.43
C GLY A 118 5.71 5.38 12.44
N MET A 119 5.77 4.75 11.27
CA MET A 119 6.07 3.33 11.17
C MET A 119 7.55 3.08 11.45
N GLU A 120 7.85 1.93 12.04
CA GLU A 120 9.21 1.54 12.35
C GLU A 120 9.68 0.43 11.42
N LEU A 121 10.92 0.53 10.95
CA LEU A 121 11.54 -0.52 10.14
C LEU A 121 11.77 -1.75 11.01
N LEU A 122 11.17 -2.87 10.62
CA LEU A 122 11.30 -4.12 11.35
C LEU A 122 12.38 -5.01 10.77
N CYS A 123 12.39 -5.24 9.47
CA CYS A 123 13.35 -6.12 8.82
C CYS A 123 13.32 -5.96 7.30
N GLU A 124 14.24 -6.66 6.64
CA GLU A 124 14.22 -6.88 5.21
C GLU A 124 13.81 -8.32 4.95
N PHE A 125 13.22 -8.58 3.80
CA PHE A 125 12.82 -9.92 3.40
C PHE A 125 12.77 -10.04 1.88
N ASP A 126 12.75 -11.29 1.39
CA ASP A 126 12.59 -11.55 -0.03
C ASP A 126 11.13 -11.84 -0.33
N HIS A 127 10.52 -11.07 -1.23
CA HIS A 127 9.11 -11.25 -1.55
C HIS A 127 8.90 -12.57 -2.31
N PRO A 128 8.05 -13.47 -1.80
CA PRO A 128 7.91 -14.81 -2.39
C PRO A 128 7.29 -14.82 -3.79
N ALA A 129 6.62 -13.75 -4.19
CA ALA A 129 6.05 -13.65 -5.53
C ALA A 129 7.10 -13.41 -6.62
N LEU A 130 8.34 -13.05 -6.25
CA LEU A 130 9.41 -12.75 -7.20
C LEU A 130 10.51 -13.79 -7.11
N PRO A 131 11.07 -14.24 -8.28
CA PRO A 131 12.07 -15.28 -8.29
C PRO A 131 13.40 -14.81 -7.72
N GLU A 132 14.20 -15.77 -7.29
CA GLU A 132 15.57 -15.54 -6.83
C GLU A 132 16.35 -14.79 -7.90
N GLY A 133 17.10 -13.76 -7.48
CA GLY A 133 17.87 -12.93 -8.40
C GLY A 133 17.10 -11.78 -9.04
N HIS A 134 15.78 -11.71 -8.84
CA HIS A 134 14.99 -10.61 -9.40
C HIS A 134 15.37 -9.29 -8.69
N PRO A 135 15.63 -8.20 -9.44
CA PRO A 135 16.10 -6.94 -8.84
C PRO A 135 15.13 -6.31 -7.86
N LEU A 136 13.83 -6.61 -7.94
CA LEU A 136 12.82 -6.06 -7.04
C LEU A 136 12.42 -7.02 -5.91
N ARG A 137 13.13 -8.14 -5.76
CA ARG A 137 12.76 -9.16 -4.78
C ARG A 137 12.97 -8.73 -3.33
N ARG A 138 14.06 -8.00 -3.07
CA ARG A 138 14.38 -7.59 -1.70
C ARG A 138 13.49 -6.45 -1.26
N HIS A 139 12.78 -6.64 -0.15
CA HIS A 139 11.83 -5.69 0.41
C HIS A 139 12.21 -5.27 1.81
N VAL A 140 11.70 -4.14 2.24
CA VAL A 140 11.70 -3.70 3.64
C VAL A 140 10.31 -3.85 4.20
N LEU A 141 10.22 -4.19 5.48
CA LEU A 141 8.96 -4.33 6.21
C LEU A 141 8.93 -3.32 7.35
N TYR A 142 7.88 -2.52 7.36
CA TYR A 142 7.61 -1.53 8.42
C TYR A 142 6.35 -1.91 9.17
N LEU A 143 6.26 -1.45 10.40
CA LEU A 143 5.18 -1.81 11.31
C LEU A 143 4.72 -0.62 12.12
N ILE A 144 3.43 -0.53 12.41
CA ILE A 144 2.88 0.46 13.34
C ILE A 144 1.71 -0.15 14.10
N GLY A 145 1.62 0.18 15.41
CA GLY A 145 0.44 -0.09 16.20
C GLY A 145 -0.58 1.03 15.98
N THR A 146 -1.85 0.67 15.94
CA THR A 146 -2.95 1.62 15.68
C THR A 146 -3.61 2.12 16.94
N GLU A 147 -3.31 1.57 18.09
CA GLU A 147 -3.86 2.03 19.37
C GLU A 147 -3.40 3.43 19.72
N LYS A 148 -4.24 4.13 20.42
CA LYS A 148 -3.90 5.44 20.92
C LYS A 148 -3.26 5.40 22.26
#